data_2107204b6f02a6cfb1bc6bffb11bec6c
#
_entry.id   2107204b6f02a6cfb1bc6bffb11bec6c
#
_cell.length_a   1.000
_cell.length_b   1.000
_cell.length_c   1.000
_cell.angle_alpha   90.00
_cell.angle_beta   90.00
_cell.angle_gamma   90.00
#
_symmetry.space_group_name_H-M   'P 1'
#
loop_
_entity.id
_entity.type
_entity.pdbx_description
1 polymer ?
#
loop_
_entity_poly.entity_id
_entity_poly.type
_entity_poly.pdbx_seq_one_letter_code
_entity_poly.pdbx_strand_id
1 'polypeptide(L)'
;PLRRQRQMCIRDSNNASSQIPITKDICDELGISREELLIAAVENTENAEYHIVGFKDIFENIGVPCPDIPMYAIVSNMIKTPALFASGKALNDIANRIQDDYWILPSSTEEFFILPKEQMNVKDRNNLLNLASIIKEANIEGAARKEGIFLSDALYQYDRNKGFSTAI
;
A
#
# COMPACT_ATOMS: atom_id res chain seq x y z
N PRO A 1 -0.71 -14.08 5.32
CA PRO A 1 -1.68 -13.22 5.98
C PRO A 1 -1.00 -11.91 6.36
N LEU A 2 -1.45 -10.81 5.75
CA LEU A 2 -1.00 -9.46 6.07
C LEU A 2 -1.15 -9.24 7.59
N ARG A 3 -0.05 -8.99 8.29
CA ARG A 3 -0.12 -8.51 9.67
C ARG A 3 -0.68 -7.10 9.63
N ARG A 4 -1.98 -6.97 9.84
CA ARG A 4 -2.65 -5.68 10.02
C ARG A 4 -2.09 -5.04 11.29
N GLN A 5 -1.09 -4.18 11.13
CA GLN A 5 -0.64 -3.34 12.23
C GLN A 5 -1.68 -2.26 12.47
N ARG A 6 -2.26 -2.28 13.65
CA ARG A 6 -3.15 -1.24 14.15
C ARG A 6 -2.29 -0.19 14.80
N GLN A 7 -2.29 1.00 14.28
CA GLN A 7 -1.51 2.11 14.82
C GLN A 7 -2.39 3.32 14.99
N MET A 8 -2.27 3.97 16.13
CA MET A 8 -2.83 5.27 16.41
C MET A 8 -1.74 6.31 16.16
N CYS A 9 -2.01 7.32 15.33
CA CYS A 9 -1.11 8.44 15.11
C CYS A 9 -1.52 9.60 16.00
N ILE A 10 -0.62 10.04 16.88
CA ILE A 10 -0.78 11.25 17.67
C ILE A 10 0.05 12.33 16.97
N ARG A 11 -0.62 13.37 16.44
CA ARG A 11 0.04 14.58 15.96
C ARG A 11 0.03 15.61 17.08
N ASP A 12 1.21 16.06 17.48
CA ASP A 12 1.37 17.19 18.37
C ASP A 12 1.59 18.51 17.58
N SER A 13 1.57 19.64 18.31
CA SER A 13 1.75 20.98 17.74
C SER A 13 3.13 21.22 17.10
N ASN A 14 4.09 20.30 17.26
CA ASN A 14 5.46 20.41 16.78
C ASN A 14 5.74 19.59 15.51
N ASN A 15 4.70 19.10 14.84
CA ASN A 15 4.80 18.20 13.68
C ASN A 15 5.50 16.84 13.94
N ALA A 16 5.80 16.50 15.19
CA ALA A 16 6.25 15.16 15.54
C ALA A 16 5.06 14.22 15.55
N SER A 17 5.07 13.20 14.69
CA SER A 17 4.06 12.13 14.71
C SER A 17 4.61 10.95 15.49
N SER A 18 3.99 10.63 16.63
CA SER A 18 4.24 9.39 17.35
C SER A 18 3.19 8.34 16.97
N GLN A 19 3.64 7.11 16.74
CA GLN A 19 2.75 6.00 16.39
C GLN A 19 2.80 4.97 17.50
N ILE A 20 1.65 4.63 18.04
CA ILE A 20 1.51 3.63 19.09
C ILE A 20 0.64 2.48 18.55
N PRO A 21 1.11 1.23 18.63
CA PRO A 21 0.27 0.08 18.29
C PRO A 21 -0.94 0.02 19.23
N ILE A 22 -2.14 -0.10 18.68
CA ILE A 22 -3.33 -0.30 19.50
C ILE A 22 -3.36 -1.76 19.94
N THR A 23 -3.06 -1.98 21.22
CA THR A 23 -3.12 -3.28 21.88
C THR A 23 -4.51 -3.58 22.40
N LYS A 24 -4.73 -4.83 22.83
CA LYS A 24 -5.97 -5.21 23.50
C LYS A 24 -6.18 -4.40 24.78
N ASP A 25 -5.13 -4.19 25.56
CA ASP A 25 -5.20 -3.46 26.82
C ASP A 25 -5.65 -2.00 26.60
N ILE A 26 -5.15 -1.35 25.54
CA ILE A 26 -5.60 0.00 25.16
C ILE A 26 -7.08 -0.02 24.75
N CYS A 27 -7.54 -1.01 24.03
CA CYS A 27 -8.96 -1.14 23.68
C CYS A 27 -9.82 -1.32 24.94
N ASP A 28 -9.38 -2.17 25.86
CA ASP A 28 -10.08 -2.45 27.12
C ASP A 28 -10.15 -1.17 28.00
N GLU A 29 -9.05 -0.41 28.10
CA GLU A 29 -9.00 0.87 28.84
C GLU A 29 -9.92 1.94 28.23
N LEU A 30 -10.03 1.99 26.91
CA LEU A 30 -10.89 2.92 26.18
C LEU A 30 -12.34 2.45 26.10
N GLY A 31 -12.65 1.24 26.52
CA GLY A 31 -13.99 0.64 26.44
C GLY A 31 -14.49 0.42 25.01
N ILE A 32 -13.57 0.21 24.06
CA ILE A 32 -13.88 -0.02 22.64
C ILE A 32 -13.64 -1.48 22.27
N SER A 33 -14.57 -2.07 21.54
CA SER A 33 -14.40 -3.41 21.01
C SER A 33 -13.47 -3.41 19.78
N ARG A 34 -12.94 -4.59 19.46
CA ARG A 34 -12.15 -4.79 18.24
C ARG A 34 -12.96 -4.48 16.98
N GLU A 35 -14.21 -4.84 16.99
CA GLU A 35 -15.15 -4.66 15.87
C GLU A 35 -15.39 -3.17 15.62
N GLU A 36 -15.68 -2.40 16.64
CA GLU A 36 -15.84 -0.94 16.55
C GLU A 36 -14.58 -0.26 16.03
N LEU A 37 -13.41 -0.66 16.54
CA LEU A 37 -12.14 -0.15 16.04
C LEU A 37 -11.91 -0.47 14.55
N LEU A 38 -12.28 -1.67 14.10
CA LEU A 38 -12.14 -2.05 12.69
C LEU A 38 -13.09 -1.29 11.78
N ILE A 39 -14.33 -1.10 12.20
CA ILE A 39 -15.33 -0.30 11.46
C ILE A 39 -14.82 1.13 11.30
N ALA A 40 -14.43 1.78 12.39
CA ALA A 40 -13.90 3.13 12.36
C ALA A 40 -12.62 3.25 11.49
N ALA A 41 -11.74 2.24 11.54
CA ALA A 41 -10.53 2.23 10.72
C ALA A 41 -10.84 2.10 9.22
N VAL A 42 -11.83 1.30 8.84
CA VAL A 42 -12.28 1.18 7.43
C VAL A 42 -12.92 2.48 6.98
N GLU A 43 -13.83 3.06 7.74
CA GLU A 43 -14.48 4.33 7.43
C GLU A 43 -13.46 5.47 7.25
N ASN A 44 -12.49 5.58 8.16
CA ASN A 44 -11.41 6.56 8.06
C ASN A 44 -10.55 6.34 6.81
N THR A 45 -10.30 5.08 6.46
CA THR A 45 -9.55 4.72 5.26
C THR A 45 -10.30 5.08 3.98
N GLU A 46 -11.62 4.87 3.95
CA GLU A 46 -12.45 5.21 2.81
C GLU A 46 -12.60 6.71 2.56
N ASN A 47 -12.48 7.50 3.62
CA ASN A 47 -12.55 8.96 3.57
C ASN A 47 -11.16 9.64 3.49
N ALA A 48 -10.08 8.87 3.52
CA ALA A 48 -8.74 9.41 3.45
C ALA A 48 -8.40 9.89 2.05
N GLU A 49 -7.74 11.03 1.98
CA GLU A 49 -7.17 11.53 0.72
C GLU A 49 -5.86 10.80 0.41
N TYR A 50 -5.72 10.40 -0.84
CA TYR A 50 -4.50 9.81 -1.38
C TYR A 50 -4.29 10.25 -2.83
N HIS A 51 -3.04 10.17 -3.26
CA HIS A 51 -2.62 10.53 -4.61
C HIS A 51 -2.04 9.33 -5.33
N ILE A 52 -2.28 9.26 -6.63
CA ILE A 52 -1.66 8.31 -7.55
C ILE A 52 -0.61 9.09 -8.31
N VAL A 53 0.66 8.79 -8.06
CA VAL A 53 1.81 9.50 -8.63
C VAL A 53 2.57 8.59 -9.57
N GLY A 54 2.73 8.99 -10.83
CA GLY A 54 3.50 8.24 -11.79
C GLY A 54 5.00 8.22 -11.45
N PHE A 55 5.67 7.10 -11.68
CA PHE A 55 7.11 7.04 -11.48
C PHE A 55 7.85 8.03 -12.36
N LYS A 56 7.36 8.26 -13.57
CA LYS A 56 7.92 9.27 -14.46
C LYS A 56 7.97 10.65 -13.79
N ASP A 57 6.88 11.07 -13.16
CA ASP A 57 6.82 12.37 -12.49
C ASP A 57 7.77 12.42 -11.28
N ILE A 58 7.91 11.31 -10.54
CA ILE A 58 8.85 11.22 -9.41
C ILE A 58 10.29 11.38 -9.89
N PHE A 59 10.67 10.62 -10.91
CA PHE A 59 12.04 10.61 -11.45
C PHE A 59 12.41 11.94 -12.12
N GLU A 60 11.48 12.56 -12.86
CA GLU A 60 11.68 13.89 -13.46
C GLU A 60 11.93 14.95 -12.38
N ASN A 61 11.19 14.91 -11.27
CA ASN A 61 11.34 15.86 -10.17
C ASN A 61 12.69 15.76 -9.45
N ILE A 62 13.31 14.58 -9.40
CA ILE A 62 14.62 14.38 -8.78
C ILE A 62 15.78 14.42 -9.78
N GLY A 63 15.48 14.65 -11.08
CA GLY A 63 16.49 14.78 -12.14
C GLY A 63 17.21 13.49 -12.50
N VAL A 64 16.59 12.33 -12.27
CA VAL A 64 17.15 11.00 -12.57
C VAL A 64 16.42 10.41 -13.79
N PRO A 65 17.10 9.70 -14.70
CA PRO A 65 16.44 9.01 -15.80
C PRO A 65 15.39 8.02 -15.29
N CYS A 66 14.15 8.16 -15.76
CA CYS A 66 13.07 7.26 -15.41
C CYS A 66 13.16 5.98 -16.25
N PRO A 67 13.06 4.79 -15.64
CA PRO A 67 12.81 3.56 -16.40
C PRO A 67 11.47 3.68 -17.15
N ASP A 68 11.40 3.12 -18.35
CA ASP A 68 10.15 3.07 -19.14
C ASP A 68 9.23 1.96 -18.58
N ILE A 69 8.77 2.17 -17.34
CA ILE A 69 7.89 1.25 -16.61
C ILE A 69 6.65 2.03 -16.21
N PRO A 70 5.45 1.63 -16.62
CA PRO A 70 4.19 2.29 -16.24
C PRO A 70 3.80 1.94 -14.80
N MET A 71 4.58 2.42 -13.84
CA MET A 71 4.37 2.18 -12.42
C MET A 71 3.92 3.46 -11.72
N TYR A 72 3.04 3.29 -10.74
CA TYR A 72 2.53 4.39 -9.92
C TYR A 72 2.76 4.08 -8.44
N ALA A 73 3.10 5.11 -7.68
CA ALA A 73 3.10 5.09 -6.23
C ALA A 73 1.74 5.59 -5.70
N ILE A 74 1.23 4.94 -4.67
CA ILE A 74 0.06 5.41 -3.93
C ILE A 74 0.56 6.05 -2.65
N VAL A 75 0.36 7.36 -2.53
CA VAL A 75 0.90 8.18 -1.43
C VAL A 75 -0.21 8.96 -0.73
N SER A 76 -0.07 9.16 0.59
CA SER A 76 -0.98 9.96 1.39
C SER A 76 -0.23 10.64 2.53
N ASN A 77 -0.69 11.85 2.88
CA ASN A 77 -0.21 12.56 4.06
C ASN A 77 -1.07 12.27 5.32
N MET A 78 -2.17 11.56 5.14
CA MET A 78 -3.17 11.30 6.19
C MET A 78 -3.08 9.90 6.76
N ILE A 79 -2.81 8.91 5.91
CA ILE A 79 -2.77 7.49 6.27
C ILE A 79 -1.54 6.81 5.68
N LYS A 80 -1.19 5.67 6.26
CA LYS A 80 -0.29 4.71 5.62
C LYS A 80 -1.07 3.98 4.53
N THR A 81 -0.69 4.19 3.28
CA THR A 81 -1.52 3.78 2.13
C THR A 81 -1.80 2.28 2.04
N PRO A 82 -1.00 1.35 2.60
CA PRO A 82 -1.40 -0.05 2.69
C PRO A 82 -2.70 -0.31 3.47
N ALA A 83 -3.18 0.66 4.27
CA ALA A 83 -4.51 0.56 4.89
C ALA A 83 -5.63 0.47 3.84
N LEU A 84 -5.44 1.04 2.63
CA LEU A 84 -6.39 0.97 1.51
C LEU A 84 -6.72 -0.47 1.08
N PHE A 85 -5.85 -1.45 1.38
CA PHE A 85 -6.15 -2.87 1.11
C PHE A 85 -7.35 -3.40 1.91
N ALA A 86 -7.76 -2.70 2.96
CA ALA A 86 -8.96 -3.04 3.74
C ALA A 86 -10.25 -2.52 3.12
N SER A 87 -10.18 -1.62 2.12
CA SER A 87 -11.33 -1.00 1.47
C SER A 87 -11.42 -1.40 0.00
N GLY A 88 -12.41 -2.21 -0.34
CA GLY A 88 -12.72 -2.52 -1.74
C GLY A 88 -13.12 -1.29 -2.54
N LYS A 89 -13.74 -0.28 -1.90
CA LYS A 89 -14.10 0.99 -2.52
C LYS A 89 -12.86 1.77 -2.95
N ALA A 90 -11.85 1.89 -2.06
CA ALA A 90 -10.61 2.58 -2.38
C ALA A 90 -9.83 1.89 -3.51
N LEU A 91 -9.74 0.56 -3.46
CA LEU A 91 -9.09 -0.21 -4.53
C LEU A 91 -9.81 -0.07 -5.88
N ASN A 92 -11.13 -0.03 -5.86
CA ASN A 92 -11.91 0.21 -7.08
C ASN A 92 -11.75 1.64 -7.60
N ASP A 93 -11.66 2.63 -6.71
CA ASP A 93 -11.39 4.03 -7.10
C ASP A 93 -10.02 4.16 -7.79
N ILE A 94 -8.99 3.50 -7.27
CA ILE A 94 -7.68 3.42 -7.92
C ILE A 94 -7.81 2.85 -9.33
N ALA A 95 -8.49 1.69 -9.49
CA ALA A 95 -8.69 1.07 -10.79
C ALA A 95 -9.42 1.99 -11.79
N ASN A 96 -10.41 2.73 -11.30
CA ASN A 96 -11.15 3.69 -12.13
C ASN A 96 -10.29 4.89 -12.56
N ARG A 97 -9.40 5.38 -11.69
CA ARG A 97 -8.51 6.50 -12.00
C ARG A 97 -7.43 6.12 -13.02
N ILE A 98 -6.87 4.91 -12.92
CA ILE A 98 -5.87 4.43 -13.89
C ILE A 98 -6.53 3.74 -15.11
N GLN A 99 -7.85 3.54 -15.10
CA GLN A 99 -8.67 2.87 -16.12
C GLN A 99 -8.24 1.43 -16.45
N ASP A 100 -7.62 0.73 -15.48
CA ASP A 100 -7.11 -0.62 -15.66
C ASP A 100 -7.25 -1.44 -14.35
N ASP A 101 -7.20 -2.75 -14.48
CA ASP A 101 -6.87 -3.67 -13.39
C ASP A 101 -5.36 -3.59 -13.13
N TYR A 102 -4.90 -3.95 -11.93
CA TYR A 102 -3.50 -3.73 -11.61
C TYR A 102 -2.89 -4.78 -10.70
N TRP A 103 -1.57 -4.91 -10.82
CA TRP A 103 -0.73 -5.62 -9.87
C TRP A 103 -0.37 -4.68 -8.73
N ILE A 104 -0.24 -5.23 -7.50
CA ILE A 104 0.11 -4.48 -6.30
C ILE A 104 1.43 -5.03 -5.77
N LEU A 105 2.41 -4.14 -5.67
CA LEU A 105 3.72 -4.40 -5.12
C LEU A 105 3.81 -3.74 -3.74
N PRO A 106 3.75 -4.53 -2.65
CA PRO A 106 3.93 -3.98 -1.31
C PRO A 106 5.38 -3.51 -1.16
N SER A 107 5.59 -2.22 -0.97
CA SER A 107 6.93 -1.66 -0.72
C SER A 107 7.24 -1.67 0.77
N SER A 108 6.39 -1.00 1.56
CA SER A 108 6.60 -0.86 3.00
C SER A 108 5.27 -0.74 3.73
N THR A 109 5.31 -0.47 5.03
CA THR A 109 4.11 -0.09 5.79
C THR A 109 3.62 1.32 5.47
N GLU A 110 4.40 2.12 4.74
CA GLU A 110 4.08 3.51 4.43
C GLU A 110 3.38 3.66 3.07
N GLU A 111 3.82 2.88 2.07
CA GLU A 111 3.39 3.01 0.68
C GLU A 111 3.35 1.67 -0.06
N PHE A 112 2.68 1.65 -1.17
CA PHE A 112 2.71 0.55 -2.14
C PHE A 112 2.71 1.09 -3.57
N PHE A 113 3.19 0.24 -4.47
CA PHE A 113 3.21 0.54 -5.89
C PHE A 113 2.18 -0.30 -6.65
N ILE A 114 1.74 0.22 -7.76
CA ILE A 114 0.83 -0.47 -8.67
C ILE A 114 1.38 -0.46 -10.10
N LEU A 115 1.13 -1.55 -10.83
CA LEU A 115 1.39 -1.69 -12.26
C LEU A 115 0.09 -2.05 -12.97
N PRO A 116 -0.38 -1.20 -13.91
CA PRO A 116 -1.53 -1.52 -14.76
C PRO A 116 -1.30 -2.79 -15.57
N LYS A 117 -2.30 -3.66 -15.65
CA LYS A 117 -2.17 -4.98 -16.28
C LYS A 117 -2.05 -4.92 -17.80
N GLU A 118 -2.78 -4.01 -18.44
CA GLU A 118 -2.77 -3.87 -19.90
C GLU A 118 -1.50 -3.19 -20.40
N GLN A 119 -1.00 -2.20 -19.65
CA GLN A 119 0.23 -1.47 -20.00
C GLN A 119 1.49 -2.31 -19.81
N MET A 120 1.47 -3.22 -18.86
CA MET A 120 2.50 -4.24 -18.70
C MET A 120 2.01 -5.51 -19.38
N ASN A 121 2.61 -5.90 -20.47
CA ASN A 121 2.31 -7.15 -21.17
C ASN A 121 2.74 -8.39 -20.35
N VAL A 122 2.33 -8.42 -19.05
CA VAL A 122 2.68 -9.44 -18.04
C VAL A 122 1.64 -10.55 -18.08
N LYS A 123 1.41 -11.14 -19.28
CA LYS A 123 0.54 -12.30 -19.43
C LYS A 123 1.27 -13.62 -19.16
N ASP A 124 2.61 -13.57 -19.09
CA ASP A 124 3.43 -14.75 -18.85
C ASP A 124 3.73 -14.90 -17.35
N ARG A 125 3.53 -16.11 -16.82
CA ARG A 125 3.84 -16.48 -15.44
C ARG A 125 5.30 -16.16 -15.06
N ASN A 126 6.24 -16.26 -16.01
CA ASN A 126 7.64 -15.93 -15.77
C ASN A 126 7.84 -14.45 -15.43
N ASN A 127 7.09 -13.57 -16.09
CA ASN A 127 7.14 -12.13 -15.81
C ASN A 127 6.56 -11.82 -14.43
N LEU A 128 5.50 -12.53 -13.98
CA LEU A 128 4.97 -12.40 -12.63
C LEU A 128 5.98 -12.88 -11.57
N LEU A 129 6.68 -13.99 -11.84
CA LEU A 129 7.74 -14.48 -10.96
C LEU A 129 8.91 -13.50 -10.87
N ASN A 130 9.26 -12.86 -11.97
CA ASN A 130 10.29 -11.82 -11.98
C ASN A 130 9.87 -10.60 -11.12
N LEU A 131 8.62 -10.15 -11.23
CA LEU A 131 8.09 -9.09 -10.37
C LEU A 131 8.12 -9.48 -8.89
N ALA A 132 7.71 -10.68 -8.55
CA ALA A 132 7.75 -11.19 -7.17
C ALA A 132 9.20 -11.25 -6.65
N SER A 133 10.16 -11.63 -7.49
CA SER A 133 11.59 -11.63 -7.12
C SER A 133 12.11 -10.22 -6.86
N ILE A 134 11.72 -9.23 -7.67
CA ILE A 134 12.08 -7.82 -7.46
C ILE A 134 11.57 -7.30 -6.12
N ILE A 135 10.31 -7.63 -5.77
CA ILE A 135 9.72 -7.26 -4.46
C ILE A 135 10.57 -7.86 -3.34
N LYS A 136 10.89 -9.14 -3.44
CA LYS A 136 11.67 -9.84 -2.42
C LYS A 136 13.08 -9.27 -2.26
N GLU A 137 13.75 -8.95 -3.36
CA GLU A 137 15.07 -8.32 -3.34
C GLU A 137 15.01 -6.92 -2.71
N ALA A 138 14.04 -6.10 -3.10
CA ALA A 138 13.83 -4.77 -2.53
C ALA A 138 13.56 -4.84 -1.01
N ASN A 139 12.77 -5.82 -0.56
CA ASN A 139 12.49 -6.06 0.85
C ASN A 139 13.75 -6.47 1.62
N ILE A 140 14.61 -7.32 1.05
CA ILE A 140 15.87 -7.72 1.68
C ILE A 140 16.82 -6.52 1.81
N GLU A 141 16.93 -5.70 0.78
CA GLU A 141 17.76 -4.49 0.81
C GLU A 141 17.24 -3.45 1.79
N GLY A 142 15.92 -3.22 1.83
CA GLY A 142 15.27 -2.33 2.76
C GLY A 142 15.47 -2.76 4.23
N ALA A 143 15.42 -4.09 4.51
CA ALA A 143 15.74 -4.63 5.83
C ALA A 143 17.18 -4.37 6.24
N ALA A 144 18.11 -4.58 5.32
CA ALA A 144 19.52 -4.35 5.57
C ALA A 144 19.81 -2.87 5.91
N ARG A 145 19.05 -1.95 5.30
CA ARG A 145 19.12 -0.50 5.57
C ARG A 145 18.31 -0.06 6.79
N LYS A 146 17.55 -0.94 7.43
CA LYS A 146 16.57 -0.62 8.49
C LYS A 146 15.49 0.39 8.05
N GLU A 147 15.19 0.41 6.77
CA GLU A 147 14.18 1.26 6.15
C GLU A 147 12.80 0.61 6.26
N GLY A 148 12.14 0.77 7.39
CA GLY A 148 10.74 0.36 7.55
C GLY A 148 10.49 -1.10 7.90
N ILE A 149 9.22 -1.42 8.03
CA ILE A 149 8.72 -2.77 8.31
C ILE A 149 8.16 -3.32 7.01
N PHE A 150 8.55 -4.54 6.64
CA PHE A 150 7.96 -5.23 5.50
C PHE A 150 6.47 -5.43 5.65
N LEU A 151 5.77 -5.24 4.56
CA LEU A 151 4.36 -5.55 4.51
C LEU A 151 4.13 -7.01 4.09
N SER A 152 4.74 -7.43 2.98
CA SER A 152 4.63 -8.78 2.42
C SER A 152 5.62 -9.00 1.28
N ASP A 153 6.06 -10.24 1.07
CA ASP A 153 6.83 -10.66 -0.10
C ASP A 153 5.95 -11.16 -1.25
N ALA A 154 4.63 -11.17 -1.06
CA ALA A 154 3.70 -11.65 -2.07
C ALA A 154 3.33 -10.55 -3.05
N LEU A 155 3.19 -10.92 -4.32
CA LEU A 155 2.56 -10.09 -5.33
C LEU A 155 1.05 -10.21 -5.19
N TYR A 156 0.35 -9.08 -5.13
CA TYR A 156 -1.10 -9.03 -5.11
C TYR A 156 -1.64 -8.47 -6.41
N GLN A 157 -2.95 -8.57 -6.58
CA GLN A 157 -3.66 -7.99 -7.70
C GLN A 157 -5.03 -7.47 -7.29
N TYR A 158 -5.49 -6.49 -8.02
CA TYR A 158 -6.87 -6.06 -8.01
C TYR A 158 -7.47 -6.24 -9.42
N ASP A 159 -8.67 -6.80 -9.46
CA ASP A 159 -9.48 -7.00 -10.65
C ASP A 159 -10.88 -6.47 -10.34
N ARG A 160 -11.42 -5.61 -11.19
CA ARG A 160 -12.72 -4.95 -10.95
C ARG A 160 -13.87 -5.92 -10.80
N ASN A 161 -13.74 -7.14 -11.37
CA ASN A 161 -14.76 -8.17 -11.31
C ASN A 161 -14.55 -9.17 -10.17
N LYS A 162 -13.29 -9.42 -9.77
CA LYS A 162 -12.92 -10.46 -8.80
C LYS A 162 -12.46 -9.90 -7.46
N GLY A 163 -12.15 -8.59 -7.41
CA GLY A 163 -11.64 -7.92 -6.24
C GLY A 163 -10.14 -8.16 -5.98
N PHE A 164 -9.74 -7.96 -4.74
CA PHE A 164 -8.36 -8.09 -4.27
C PHE A 164 -8.01 -9.55 -3.99
N SER A 165 -6.87 -9.99 -4.50
CA SER A 165 -6.36 -11.35 -4.28
C SER A 165 -4.83 -11.42 -4.35
N THR A 166 -4.25 -12.51 -3.84
CA THR A 166 -2.85 -12.83 -4.05
C THR A 166 -2.67 -13.35 -5.48
N ALA A 167 -1.64 -12.88 -6.16
CA ALA A 167 -1.32 -13.29 -7.52
C ALA A 167 -0.29 -14.44 -7.54
N ILE A 168 0.73 -14.33 -6.66
CA ILE A 168 1.77 -15.34 -6.42
C ILE A 168 2.23 -15.23 -4.97
#